data_d5c9340f5214d721f0a083cf086316b7
#
_entry.id   d5c9340f5214d721f0a083cf086316b7
#
_cell.length_a   1.000
_cell.length_b   1.000
_cell.length_c   1.000
_cell.angle_alpha   90.00
_cell.angle_beta   90.00
_cell.angle_gamma   90.00
#
_symmetry.space_group_name_H-M   'P 1'
#
loop_
_entity.id
_entity.type
_entity.pdbx_description
1 polymer ?
#
loop_
_entity_poly.entity_id
_entity_poly.type
_entity_poly.pdbx_seq_one_letter_code
_entity_poly.pdbx_strand_id
1 'polypeptide(L)'
;MAAAPYTTSGHQIVWQVYIGHVHDAMNWVGFKPHESLRMEAALANKEDSVSLKLYDDTWSIDLASMQQTNDQTQKKRPIRRIVIAKQGAFKY
;
A
#
# COMPACT_ATOMS: atom_id res chain seq x y z
N MET A 1 -15.85 -10.36 -0.08
CA MET A 1 -15.44 -10.52 -0.53
C MET A 1 -14.47 -10.10 -0.48
N ALA A 2 -13.89 -9.96 -0.36
CA ALA A 2 -13.10 -9.70 -0.36
C ALA A 2 -12.18 -9.60 -0.61
N ALA A 3 -11.78 -9.49 -0.80
CA ALA A 3 -11.05 -9.61 -1.37
C ALA A 3 -9.96 -8.88 -1.32
N ALA A 4 -9.20 -9.14 -0.99
CA ALA A 4 -8.00 -8.59 -1.09
C ALA A 4 -7.29 -9.42 -1.96
N PRO A 5 -6.54 -8.94 -2.69
CA PRO A 5 -6.30 -7.54 -2.86
C PRO A 5 -7.41 -6.92 -3.62
N TYR A 6 -7.40 -5.66 -3.62
CA TYR A 6 -8.41 -4.90 -4.31
C TYR A 6 -8.24 -5.06 -5.82
N THR A 7 -9.34 -5.24 -6.52
CA THR A 7 -9.29 -5.49 -7.95
C THR A 7 -10.18 -4.52 -8.69
N THR A 8 -9.72 -4.04 -9.82
CA THR A 8 -10.53 -3.16 -10.64
C THR A 8 -10.15 -3.35 -12.09
N SER A 9 -11.14 -3.38 -12.95
CA SER A 9 -10.92 -3.46 -14.40
C SER A 9 -9.96 -4.56 -14.83
N GLY A 10 -10.04 -5.70 -14.19
CA GLY A 10 -9.16 -6.80 -14.56
C GLY A 10 -7.75 -6.68 -14.04
N HIS A 11 -7.50 -5.67 -13.23
CA HIS A 11 -6.19 -5.50 -12.63
C HIS A 11 -6.29 -5.64 -11.13
N GLN A 12 -5.21 -6.10 -10.55
CA GLN A 12 -5.10 -6.25 -9.13
C GLN A 12 -4.20 -5.15 -8.61
N ILE A 13 -4.65 -4.45 -7.60
CA ILE A 13 -3.88 -3.34 -7.05
C ILE A 13 -3.36 -3.74 -5.69
N VAL A 14 -2.06 -3.58 -5.50
CA VAL A 14 -1.39 -3.96 -4.28
C VAL A 14 -0.60 -2.78 -3.76
N TRP A 15 -0.82 -2.42 -2.52
CA TRP A 15 -0.03 -1.40 -1.85
C TRP A 15 0.97 -2.08 -0.95
N GLN A 16 2.20 -1.62 -0.98
CA GLN A 16 3.27 -2.22 -0.20
C GLN A 16 4.13 -1.14 0.45
N VAL A 17 4.75 -1.50 1.56
CA VAL A 17 5.67 -0.64 2.25
C VAL A 17 7.03 -1.32 2.30
N TYR A 18 8.09 -0.54 2.14
CA TYR A 18 9.44 -1.06 2.20
C TYR A 18 9.92 -1.03 3.64
N ILE A 19 10.27 -2.18 4.18
CA ILE A 19 10.71 -2.24 5.57
C ILE A 19 12.20 -2.47 5.71
N GLY A 20 12.94 -2.41 4.61
CA GLY A 20 14.38 -2.52 4.65
C GLY A 20 14.89 -3.81 4.06
N HIS A 21 16.17 -4.03 4.21
CA HIS A 21 16.78 -5.25 3.74
C HIS A 21 16.90 -6.24 4.88
N VAL A 22 16.65 -7.47 4.57
CA VAL A 22 16.92 -8.54 5.51
C VAL A 22 17.78 -9.50 4.73
N HIS A 23 19.02 -9.61 5.10
CA HIS A 23 19.98 -10.37 4.34
C HIS A 23 20.09 -9.78 2.95
N ASP A 24 19.79 -10.52 1.96
CA ASP A 24 19.93 -10.03 0.60
C ASP A 24 18.61 -9.69 -0.04
N ALA A 25 17.54 -9.70 0.72
CA ALA A 25 16.23 -9.47 0.14
C ALA A 25 15.74 -8.09 0.45
N MET A 26 15.08 -7.50 -0.52
CA MET A 26 14.39 -6.25 -0.31
C MET A 26 13.01 -6.61 0.18
N ASN A 27 12.67 -6.09 1.31
CA ASN A 27 11.40 -6.45 1.91
C ASN A 27 10.32 -5.43 1.65
N TRP A 28 9.46 -5.76 0.71
CA TRP A 28 8.25 -5.01 0.47
C TRP A 28 7.10 -5.82 1.04
N VAL A 29 6.38 -5.23 1.98
CA VAL A 29 5.30 -5.92 2.67
C VAL A 29 3.98 -5.31 2.28
N GLY A 30 3.01 -6.15 1.98
CA GLY A 30 1.70 -5.68 1.55
C GLY A 30 0.89 -5.12 2.70
N PHE A 31 0.13 -4.07 2.40
CA PHE A 31 -0.85 -3.57 3.35
C PHE A 31 -2.04 -4.51 3.37
N LYS A 32 -2.79 -4.48 4.44
CA LYS A 32 -3.99 -5.28 4.54
C LYS A 32 -5.06 -4.74 3.60
N PRO A 33 -6.03 -5.57 3.23
CA PRO A 33 -7.05 -5.15 2.27
C PRO A 33 -7.77 -3.87 2.65
N HIS A 34 -8.17 -3.73 3.91
CA HIS A 34 -8.90 -2.53 4.32
C HIS A 34 -8.01 -1.30 4.29
N GLU A 35 -6.72 -1.49 4.53
CA GLU A 35 -5.76 -0.39 4.46
C GLU A 35 -5.57 0.05 3.01
N SER A 36 -5.46 -0.92 2.12
CA SER A 36 -5.33 -0.63 0.70
C SER A 36 -6.56 0.08 0.16
N LEU A 37 -7.74 -0.35 0.59
CA LEU A 37 -8.97 0.31 0.17
C LEU A 37 -9.02 1.74 0.64
N ARG A 38 -8.56 1.98 1.86
CA ARG A 38 -8.54 3.34 2.40
C ARG A 38 -7.63 4.24 1.57
N MET A 39 -6.46 3.71 1.18
CA MET A 39 -5.53 4.48 0.36
C MET A 39 -6.07 4.69 -1.05
N GLU A 40 -6.73 3.68 -1.62
CA GLU A 40 -7.34 3.84 -2.93
C GLU A 40 -8.45 4.90 -2.90
N ALA A 41 -9.23 4.92 -1.85
CA ALA A 41 -10.28 5.91 -1.71
C ALA A 41 -9.70 7.32 -1.59
N ALA A 42 -8.64 7.45 -0.83
CA ALA A 42 -7.99 8.75 -0.68
C ALA A 42 -7.42 9.23 -2.01
N LEU A 43 -6.81 8.32 -2.73
CA LEU A 43 -6.25 8.66 -4.03
C LEU A 43 -7.35 9.09 -5.00
N ALA A 44 -8.45 8.36 -5.03
CA ALA A 44 -9.57 8.68 -5.89
C ALA A 44 -10.18 10.03 -5.54
N ASN A 45 -10.16 10.39 -4.27
CA ASN A 45 -10.70 11.66 -3.81
C ASN A 45 -9.67 12.78 -3.86
N LYS A 46 -8.52 12.49 -4.41
CA LYS A 46 -7.44 13.48 -4.55
C LYS A 46 -6.98 14.04 -3.20
N GLU A 47 -6.99 13.20 -2.20
CA GLU A 47 -6.44 13.56 -0.91
C GLU A 47 -4.93 13.37 -0.96
N ASP A 48 -4.22 14.25 -0.29
CA ASP A 48 -2.76 14.17 -0.29
C ASP A 48 -2.22 13.20 0.73
N SER A 49 -2.98 12.92 1.75
CA SER A 49 -2.51 12.04 2.81
C SER A 49 -3.67 11.37 3.52
N VAL A 50 -3.33 10.31 4.22
CA VAL A 50 -4.33 9.59 4.99
C VAL A 50 -3.64 9.05 6.23
N SER A 51 -4.39 8.97 7.32
CA SER A 51 -3.86 8.45 8.57
C SER A 51 -4.31 7.01 8.73
N LEU A 52 -3.39 6.14 9.06
CA LEU A 52 -3.70 4.73 9.29
C LEU A 52 -3.10 4.27 10.60
N LYS A 53 -3.81 3.36 11.24
CA LYS A 53 -3.25 2.73 12.41
C LYS A 53 -2.66 1.41 11.96
N LEU A 54 -1.34 1.29 12.06
CA LEU A 54 -0.63 0.11 11.63
C LEU A 54 0.06 -0.49 12.85
N TYR A 55 -0.29 -1.71 13.15
CA TYR A 55 0.17 -2.37 14.35
C TYR A 55 -0.36 -1.57 15.53
N ASP A 56 0.38 -0.96 16.32
CA ASP A 56 -0.15 -0.18 17.42
C ASP A 56 0.16 1.30 17.31
N ASP A 57 0.67 1.69 16.17
CA ASP A 57 1.09 3.06 15.95
C ASP A 57 0.26 3.74 14.89
N THR A 58 0.17 5.05 14.98
CA THR A 58 -0.48 5.83 13.94
C THR A 58 0.58 6.28 12.95
N TRP A 59 0.30 6.08 11.70
CA TRP A 59 1.20 6.46 10.63
C TRP A 59 0.49 7.39 9.67
N SER A 60 1.21 8.39 9.20
CA SER A 60 0.70 9.30 8.19
C SER A 60 1.20 8.83 6.84
N ILE A 61 0.28 8.59 5.93
CA ILE A 61 0.63 8.14 4.59
C ILE A 61 0.56 9.34 3.67
N ASP A 62 1.70 9.74 3.13
CA ASP A 62 1.77 10.85 2.20
C ASP A 62 1.70 10.28 0.79
N LEU A 63 0.58 10.49 0.14
CA LEU A 63 0.36 9.92 -1.18
C LEU A 63 1.09 10.70 -2.27
N ALA A 64 1.43 11.95 -1.99
CA ALA A 64 2.16 12.73 -2.97
C ALA A 64 3.62 12.29 -3.04
N SER A 65 4.25 12.05 -1.91
CA SER A 65 5.65 11.64 -1.89
C SER A 65 5.81 10.13 -1.79
N MET A 66 4.71 9.40 -1.59
CA MET A 66 4.72 7.95 -1.46
C MET A 66 5.60 7.49 -0.32
N GLN A 67 5.30 8.02 0.85
CA GLN A 67 6.00 7.64 2.07
C GLN A 67 5.02 7.50 3.21
N GLN A 68 5.34 6.63 4.16
CA GLN A 68 4.61 6.61 5.40
C GLN A 68 5.54 7.05 6.52
N THR A 69 5.00 7.83 7.43
CA THR A 69 5.77 8.37 8.55
C THR A 69 5.10 7.97 9.85
N ASN A 70 5.89 7.42 10.75
CA ASN A 70 5.38 7.09 12.08
C ASN A 70 5.22 8.40 12.84
N ASP A 71 4.02 8.65 13.36
CA ASP A 71 3.73 9.94 13.97
C ASP A 71 4.50 10.16 15.26
N GLN A 72 4.90 9.10 15.93
CA GLN A 72 5.67 9.24 17.16
C GLN A 72 7.15 9.31 16.93
N THR A 73 7.69 8.41 16.13
CA THR A 73 9.13 8.33 15.96
C THR A 73 9.65 9.13 14.78
N GLN A 74 8.74 9.55 13.90
CA GLN A 74 9.08 10.26 12.67
C GLN A 74 9.85 9.39 11.70
N LYS A 75 9.83 8.08 11.89
CA LYS A 75 10.49 7.18 10.97
C LYS A 75 9.71 7.14 9.67
N LYS A 76 10.42 7.19 8.57
CA LYS A 76 9.80 7.19 7.25
C LYS A 76 10.13 5.93 6.49
N ARG A 77 9.17 5.44 5.74
CA ARG A 77 9.36 4.27 4.90
C ARG A 77 8.70 4.53 3.56
N PRO A 78 9.36 4.17 2.46
CA PRO A 78 8.75 4.31 1.14
C PRO A 78 7.57 3.37 0.99
N ILE A 79 6.58 3.79 0.23
CA ILE A 79 5.47 2.91 -0.12
C ILE A 79 5.35 2.90 -1.64
N ARG A 80 4.65 1.90 -2.16
CA ARG A 80 4.43 1.83 -3.59
C ARG A 80 3.07 1.20 -3.88
N ARG A 81 2.53 1.55 -5.01
CA ARG A 81 1.27 1.03 -5.50
C ARG A 81 1.57 0.25 -6.76
N ILE A 82 1.24 -1.01 -6.78
CA ILE A 82 1.52 -1.86 -7.91
C ILE A 82 0.23 -2.29 -8.55
N VAL A 83 0.18 -2.17 -9.87
CA VAL A 83 -0.96 -2.62 -10.63
C VAL A 83 -0.53 -3.87 -11.39
N ILE A 84 -1.16 -4.97 -11.07
CA ILE A 84 -0.78 -6.25 -11.66
C ILE A 84 -1.88 -6.70 -12.61
N ALA A 85 -1.49 -7.08 -13.81
CA ALA A 85 -2.47 -7.55 -14.78
C ALA A 85 -3.08 -8.84 -14.27
N LYS A 86 -4.36 -9.03 -14.57
CA LYS A 86 -5.03 -10.21 -14.13
C LYS A 86 -4.38 -11.43 -14.71
N GLN A 87 -4.06 -12.38 -13.86
CA GLN A 87 -3.36 -13.57 -14.30
C GLN A 87 -4.14 -14.39 -15.29
N GLY A 88 -5.43 -14.41 -15.16
CA GLY A 88 -6.21 -15.21 -16.05
C GLY A 88 -6.08 -14.79 -17.50
N ALA A 89 -5.52 -13.63 -17.73
CA ALA A 89 -5.33 -13.15 -19.08
C ALA A 89 -4.25 -13.93 -19.79
N PHE A 90 -3.41 -14.61 -19.04
CA PHE A 90 -2.43 -15.38 -19.70
C PHE A 90 -2.98 -16.72 -19.96
N LYS A 91 -3.22 -16.97 -21.15
CA LYS A 91 -3.73 -18.15 -21.38
C LYS A 91 -2.82 -18.85 -22.08
N TYR A 92 -2.50 -19.93 -21.94
CA TYR A 92 -1.55 -20.73 -22.65
C TYR A 92 -2.26 -21.88 -23.27
#